data_f91be49fac9e24e15e513136eadbab5b
#
_entry.id   f91be49fac9e24e15e513136eadbab5b
#
_cell.length_a   1.000
_cell.length_b   1.000
_cell.length_c   1.000
_cell.angle_alpha   90.00
_cell.angle_beta   90.00
_cell.angle_gamma   90.00
#
_symmetry.space_group_name_H-M   'P 1'
#
loop_
_entity.id
_entity.type
_entity.pdbx_description
1 polymer ?
#
loop_
_entity_poly.entity_id
_entity_poly.type
_entity_poly.pdbx_seq_one_letter_code
_entity_poly.pdbx_strand_id
1 'polypeptide(L)'
;MTMKFPQYFSLLIMSSLLFACSSESDSETEKSGTPAIITPVPLDTYFPPITRTDEWETVSIETLGWSENQVDNLYTYLEDNDTDAFIILKDGRIVIEKYFGDFTKDDNHAWNSSGKNLTSMLIGIAQQEEFLSITDATSQYLGEGWSSLTIDQELSISIKNQLTMTTGLDYNVEDAFCTDPECLIYLNDIGTTWYYHNAPYTLLDDVIANATNTDFNSYFSEKIKEPIGMQGLFIKVGYNNVFFSTARSMARFGLLNLNQGTWDDTPILLDTAYFNSMTNSSQDLNLSYGYLYWLNGKSSYRVPGSEVEFTGSLIPNAPADLYAGLGKNDQKLYMVPSLDLVVVRMGGASSEILLGPSGFDNELWGLINEIIQ
;
A
#
# COMPACT_ATOMS: atom_id res chain seq x y z
N MET A 1 52.86 -34.05 -16.23
CA MET A 1 53.99 -33.13 -16.25
C MET A 1 53.68 -32.09 -15.16
N THR A 2 53.92 -32.46 -13.95
CA THR A 2 55.00 -32.27 -13.03
C THR A 2 55.32 -30.82 -12.67
N MET A 3 55.00 -30.50 -11.41
CA MET A 3 55.82 -29.79 -10.40
C MET A 3 55.97 -28.26 -10.57
N LYS A 4 56.07 -27.42 -9.51
CA LYS A 4 56.48 -27.55 -8.10
C LYS A 4 56.13 -26.26 -7.34
N PHE A 5 55.81 -26.38 -6.04
CA PHE A 5 55.97 -25.38 -5.00
C PHE A 5 57.45 -25.10 -4.64
N PRO A 6 57.82 -24.04 -3.97
CA PRO A 6 58.09 -24.00 -2.53
C PRO A 6 57.66 -22.69 -1.83
N GLN A 7 57.21 -22.65 -0.65
CA GLN A 7 57.57 -22.77 0.78
C GLN A 7 58.70 -21.85 1.31
N TYR A 8 58.33 -21.25 2.50
CA TYR A 8 59.10 -20.71 3.62
C TYR A 8 59.65 -19.27 3.52
N PHE A 9 59.35 -18.38 4.51
CA PHE A 9 60.15 -18.21 5.73
C PHE A 9 59.41 -17.36 6.80
N SER A 10 59.33 -17.91 8.02
CA SER A 10 59.01 -17.25 9.27
C SER A 10 60.18 -16.38 9.73
N LEU A 11 59.86 -15.24 10.38
CA LEU A 11 60.82 -14.70 11.38
C LEU A 11 60.05 -14.05 12.53
N LEU A 12 60.25 -14.61 13.70
CA LEU A 12 59.85 -14.18 15.03
C LEU A 12 60.94 -13.21 15.55
N ILE A 13 60.58 -12.05 16.07
CA ILE A 13 61.47 -11.31 16.99
C ILE A 13 60.62 -10.79 18.16
N MET A 14 61.09 -11.14 19.33
CA MET A 14 60.56 -10.93 20.68
C MET A 14 61.41 -9.87 21.39
N SER A 15 60.85 -9.24 22.40
CA SER A 15 61.46 -8.43 23.48
C SER A 15 61.38 -6.91 23.26
N SER A 16 61.14 -6.07 24.26
CA SER A 16 61.19 -6.20 25.71
C SER A 16 60.47 -5.03 26.37
N LEU A 17 59.96 -5.29 27.56
CA LEU A 17 59.36 -4.35 28.52
C LEU A 17 60.37 -3.30 29.01
N LEU A 18 59.93 -2.05 29.18
CA LEU A 18 60.44 -1.14 30.16
C LEU A 18 59.29 -0.34 30.77
N PHE A 19 59.12 -0.51 32.09
CA PHE A 19 58.31 0.32 32.99
C PHE A 19 59.02 1.66 33.27
N ALA A 20 58.28 2.76 33.22
CA ALA A 20 58.63 3.99 33.91
C ALA A 20 57.36 4.64 34.46
N CYS A 21 57.23 4.69 35.75
CA CYS A 21 56.34 5.55 36.50
C CYS A 21 56.88 6.97 36.59
N SER A 22 56.02 7.99 36.40
CA SER A 22 56.14 9.26 37.11
C SER A 22 54.80 10.03 37.09
N SER A 23 54.30 10.20 38.28
CA SER A 23 53.52 11.28 38.97
C SER A 23 52.73 12.32 38.17
N GLU A 24 51.53 12.40 38.63
CA GLU A 24 50.44 13.41 38.72
C GLU A 24 50.80 14.87 38.35
N SER A 25 49.91 15.45 37.55
CA SER A 25 49.39 16.81 37.73
C SER A 25 47.99 16.92 37.14
N ASP A 26 47.03 17.20 38.03
CA ASP A 26 45.65 17.49 37.69
C ASP A 26 45.54 18.73 36.79
N SER A 27 44.90 18.57 35.63
CA SER A 27 44.21 19.67 34.95
C SER A 27 42.92 19.13 34.39
N GLU A 28 41.83 19.51 35.03
CA GLU A 28 40.48 19.30 34.51
C GLU A 28 40.33 20.05 33.18
N THR A 29 40.32 19.30 32.07
CA THR A 29 39.84 19.75 30.79
C THR A 29 38.47 19.16 30.59
N GLU A 30 37.46 20.04 30.58
CA GLU A 30 36.09 19.73 30.16
C GLU A 30 36.18 19.05 28.79
N LYS A 31 35.84 17.76 28.73
CA LYS A 31 35.59 17.03 27.50
C LYS A 31 34.23 17.50 26.97
N SER A 32 34.26 18.39 26.01
CA SER A 32 33.16 18.58 25.06
C SER A 32 32.84 17.22 24.44
N GLY A 33 31.82 16.56 24.98
CA GLY A 33 31.31 15.31 24.42
C GLY A 33 30.65 15.60 23.08
N THR A 34 31.27 15.14 22.00
CA THR A 34 30.57 15.00 20.73
C THR A 34 29.36 14.12 20.99
N PRO A 35 28.12 14.52 20.58
CA PRO A 35 26.96 13.66 20.72
C PRO A 35 27.26 12.32 20.03
N ALA A 36 27.04 11.24 20.75
CA ALA A 36 27.12 9.91 20.14
C ALA A 36 26.07 9.84 19.04
N ILE A 37 26.50 9.60 17.80
CA ILE A 37 25.57 9.27 16.71
C ILE A 37 24.92 7.95 17.12
N ILE A 38 23.68 8.01 17.59
CA ILE A 38 22.86 6.84 17.84
C ILE A 38 22.52 6.28 16.47
N THR A 39 23.22 5.24 16.05
CA THR A 39 22.84 4.47 14.86
C THR A 39 21.58 3.71 15.24
N PRO A 40 20.41 3.93 14.57
CA PRO A 40 19.20 3.18 14.88
C PRO A 40 19.48 1.67 14.76
N VAL A 41 19.13 0.91 15.78
CA VAL A 41 19.15 -0.56 15.71
C VAL A 41 17.99 -0.97 14.82
N PRO A 42 18.18 -1.77 13.77
CA PRO A 42 17.07 -2.31 13.00
C PRO A 42 16.10 -3.03 13.93
N LEU A 43 14.82 -2.69 13.87
CA LEU A 43 13.77 -3.36 14.61
C LEU A 43 13.24 -4.52 13.76
N ASP A 44 13.02 -5.68 14.38
CA ASP A 44 12.27 -6.75 13.73
C ASP A 44 10.82 -6.28 13.51
N THR A 45 10.22 -6.69 12.38
CA THR A 45 8.82 -6.34 12.07
C THR A 45 7.89 -6.90 13.14
N TYR A 46 7.09 -6.02 13.73
CA TYR A 46 6.07 -6.38 14.74
C TYR A 46 4.69 -6.52 14.09
N PHE A 47 3.95 -7.54 14.50
CA PHE A 47 2.56 -7.75 14.11
C PHE A 47 1.66 -7.68 15.34
N PRO A 48 0.66 -6.77 15.36
CA PRO A 48 -0.24 -6.66 16.51
C PRO A 48 -1.13 -7.92 16.61
N PRO A 49 -1.50 -8.33 17.86
CA PRO A 49 -2.34 -9.50 18.09
C PRO A 49 -3.63 -9.46 17.26
N ILE A 50 -4.05 -10.63 16.73
CA ILE A 50 -5.30 -10.76 15.94
C ILE A 50 -6.56 -10.79 16.79
N THR A 51 -6.44 -10.91 18.10
CA THR A 51 -7.54 -11.06 19.06
C THR A 51 -8.38 -9.80 19.26
N ARG A 52 -8.17 -8.76 18.46
CA ARG A 52 -8.90 -7.47 18.51
C ARG A 52 -8.75 -6.74 19.85
N THR A 53 -7.67 -6.98 20.57
CA THR A 53 -7.30 -6.17 21.71
C THR A 53 -6.78 -4.81 21.25
N ASP A 54 -6.95 -3.78 22.08
CA ASP A 54 -6.40 -2.45 21.82
C ASP A 54 -4.86 -2.41 21.89
N GLU A 55 -4.24 -3.56 22.12
CA GLU A 55 -2.81 -3.71 22.29
C GLU A 55 -2.09 -3.61 20.95
N TRP A 56 -1.27 -2.58 20.80
CA TRP A 56 -0.39 -2.38 19.66
C TRP A 56 0.90 -1.75 20.17
N GLU A 57 2.04 -2.36 19.89
CA GLU A 57 3.32 -1.78 20.30
C GLU A 57 3.55 -0.42 19.63
N THR A 58 4.20 0.46 20.39
CA THR A 58 4.58 1.80 19.92
C THR A 58 6.09 1.96 19.94
N VAL A 59 6.60 2.85 19.10
CA VAL A 59 7.99 3.31 19.15
C VAL A 59 7.99 4.84 19.11
N SER A 60 8.79 5.47 19.97
CA SER A 60 8.82 6.93 20.01
C SER A 60 9.63 7.52 18.83
N ILE A 61 9.24 8.71 18.41
CA ILE A 61 9.94 9.54 17.43
C ILE A 61 11.41 9.72 17.82
N GLU A 62 11.69 9.98 19.12
CA GLU A 62 13.03 10.12 19.66
C GLU A 62 13.87 8.83 19.48
N THR A 63 13.29 7.65 19.76
CA THR A 63 13.97 6.36 19.59
C THR A 63 14.41 6.13 18.15
N LEU A 64 13.62 6.61 17.18
CA LEU A 64 13.92 6.51 15.76
C LEU A 64 14.91 7.60 15.28
N GLY A 65 15.23 8.57 16.12
CA GLY A 65 16.05 9.71 15.76
C GLY A 65 15.33 10.70 14.83
N TRP A 66 14.00 10.63 14.76
CA TRP A 66 13.17 11.51 13.95
C TRP A 66 12.96 12.88 14.61
N SER A 67 12.51 13.86 13.83
CA SER A 67 12.34 15.25 14.27
C SER A 67 10.98 15.50 14.90
N GLU A 68 10.89 15.46 16.23
CA GLU A 68 9.66 15.73 16.97
C GLU A 68 9.13 17.17 16.74
N ASN A 69 10.02 18.11 16.48
CA ASN A 69 9.67 19.52 16.29
C ASN A 69 8.82 19.80 15.06
N GLN A 70 8.72 18.86 14.11
CA GLN A 70 7.92 18.98 12.88
C GLN A 70 6.52 18.38 13.00
N VAL A 71 6.24 17.64 14.08
CA VAL A 71 4.96 16.93 14.26
C VAL A 71 3.78 17.89 14.36
N ASP A 72 3.95 19.04 15.04
CA ASP A 72 2.88 20.04 15.15
C ASP A 72 2.50 20.63 13.79
N ASN A 73 3.46 20.83 12.88
CA ASN A 73 3.20 21.27 11.51
C ASN A 73 2.37 20.23 10.74
N LEU A 74 2.73 18.95 10.87
CA LEU A 74 1.95 17.85 10.28
C LEU A 74 0.52 17.82 10.84
N TYR A 75 0.34 17.94 12.16
CA TYR A 75 -0.99 17.89 12.77
C TYR A 75 -1.85 19.08 12.34
N THR A 76 -1.27 20.29 12.26
CA THR A 76 -1.97 21.47 11.76
C THR A 76 -2.41 21.27 10.31
N TYR A 77 -1.52 20.75 9.44
CA TYR A 77 -1.87 20.48 8.06
C TYR A 77 -2.98 19.44 7.93
N LEU A 78 -2.94 18.37 8.73
CA LEU A 78 -3.96 17.32 8.72
C LEU A 78 -5.32 17.85 9.19
N GLU A 79 -5.36 18.67 10.24
CA GLU A 79 -6.59 19.30 10.76
C GLU A 79 -7.17 20.29 9.76
N ASP A 80 -6.35 21.15 9.17
CA ASP A 80 -6.76 22.13 8.14
C ASP A 80 -7.29 21.46 6.86
N ASN A 81 -6.96 20.18 6.65
CA ASN A 81 -7.40 19.37 5.51
C ASN A 81 -8.40 18.27 5.89
N ASP A 82 -9.27 18.53 6.88
CA ASP A 82 -10.44 17.72 7.23
C ASP A 82 -10.09 16.24 7.50
N THR A 83 -8.97 16.00 8.21
CA THR A 83 -8.54 14.67 8.59
C THR A 83 -9.26 14.20 9.85
N ASP A 84 -9.80 12.97 9.83
CA ASP A 84 -10.42 12.30 10.98
C ASP A 84 -9.41 11.44 11.74
N ALA A 85 -8.58 10.68 11.00
CA ALA A 85 -7.60 9.77 11.57
C ALA A 85 -6.31 9.75 10.76
N PHE A 86 -5.17 9.68 11.46
CA PHE A 86 -3.84 9.55 10.87
C PHE A 86 -2.97 8.60 11.66
N ILE A 87 -2.33 7.63 10.97
CA ILE A 87 -1.44 6.65 11.58
C ILE A 87 -0.15 6.55 10.75
N ILE A 88 1.00 6.51 11.43
CA ILE A 88 2.28 6.07 10.85
C ILE A 88 2.74 4.84 11.62
N LEU A 89 3.00 3.75 10.89
CA LEU A 89 3.70 2.58 11.40
C LEU A 89 5.15 2.58 10.90
N LYS A 90 6.08 2.23 11.78
CA LYS A 90 7.47 1.89 11.46
C LYS A 90 7.78 0.49 11.97
N ASP A 91 8.23 -0.40 11.09
CA ASP A 91 8.46 -1.83 11.42
C ASP A 91 7.24 -2.45 12.15
N GLY A 92 6.02 -2.13 11.70
CA GLY A 92 4.77 -2.60 12.27
C GLY A 92 4.33 -1.92 13.58
N ARG A 93 5.17 -1.10 14.23
CA ARG A 93 4.86 -0.37 15.47
C ARG A 93 4.29 1.00 15.18
N ILE A 94 3.34 1.44 16.01
CA ILE A 94 2.78 2.78 15.90
C ILE A 94 3.82 3.82 16.35
N VAL A 95 4.15 4.76 15.44
CA VAL A 95 4.96 5.95 15.74
C VAL A 95 4.05 7.15 15.99
N ILE A 96 3.07 7.34 15.12
CA ILE A 96 2.06 8.40 15.23
C ILE A 96 0.69 7.74 15.10
N GLU A 97 -0.20 8.07 16.03
CA GLU A 97 -1.62 7.77 15.96
C GLU A 97 -2.39 8.98 16.47
N LYS A 98 -3.13 9.64 15.61
CA LYS A 98 -3.87 10.87 15.92
C LYS A 98 -5.28 10.79 15.34
N TYR A 99 -6.24 11.17 16.16
CA TYR A 99 -7.65 11.34 15.81
C TYR A 99 -8.03 12.80 16.02
N PHE A 100 -8.86 13.35 15.12
CA PHE A 100 -9.22 14.75 15.09
C PHE A 100 -10.72 14.93 15.35
N GLY A 101 -11.11 16.10 15.87
CA GLY A 101 -12.49 16.40 16.23
C GLY A 101 -13.07 15.38 17.21
N ASP A 102 -14.27 14.89 16.90
CA ASP A 102 -14.97 13.88 17.70
C ASP A 102 -14.68 12.43 17.22
N PHE A 103 -13.85 12.26 16.17
CA PHE A 103 -13.52 10.94 15.63
C PHE A 103 -12.58 10.18 16.58
N THR A 104 -12.82 8.89 16.75
CA THR A 104 -12.10 8.03 17.69
C THR A 104 -11.51 6.78 17.01
N LYS A 105 -10.67 6.03 17.72
CA LYS A 105 -10.09 4.76 17.23
C LYS A 105 -11.12 3.67 16.90
N ASP A 106 -12.33 3.80 17.43
CA ASP A 106 -13.41 2.80 17.30
C ASP A 106 -14.39 3.17 16.18
N ASP A 107 -14.26 4.37 15.59
CA ASP A 107 -15.12 4.81 14.51
C ASP A 107 -14.70 4.22 13.16
N ASN A 108 -15.71 3.88 12.36
CA ASN A 108 -15.51 3.38 11.02
C ASN A 108 -15.59 4.49 9.98
N HIS A 109 -14.68 4.48 9.03
CA HIS A 109 -14.68 5.39 7.89
C HIS A 109 -14.72 4.62 6.57
N ALA A 110 -15.31 5.22 5.53
CA ALA A 110 -15.32 4.66 4.18
C ALA A 110 -13.90 4.74 3.57
N TRP A 111 -13.39 3.62 3.03
CA TRP A 111 -12.12 3.61 2.30
C TRP A 111 -12.23 4.18 0.88
N ASN A 112 -13.44 4.30 0.37
CA ASN A 112 -13.68 4.63 -1.02
C ASN A 112 -12.80 3.74 -1.94
N SER A 113 -12.15 4.34 -2.95
CA SER A 113 -11.35 3.56 -3.90
C SER A 113 -10.07 2.96 -3.33
N SER A 114 -9.62 3.34 -2.13
CA SER A 114 -8.49 2.62 -1.51
C SER A 114 -8.87 1.18 -1.13
N GLY A 115 -10.16 0.88 -0.97
CA GLY A 115 -10.67 -0.48 -0.81
C GLY A 115 -10.45 -1.41 -2.01
N LYS A 116 -10.14 -0.87 -3.19
CA LYS A 116 -9.80 -1.69 -4.38
C LYS A 116 -8.58 -2.58 -4.15
N ASN A 117 -7.68 -2.16 -3.28
CA ASN A 117 -6.52 -2.97 -2.92
C ASN A 117 -6.94 -4.29 -2.23
N LEU A 118 -8.03 -4.27 -1.44
CA LEU A 118 -8.58 -5.48 -0.81
C LEU A 118 -9.10 -6.46 -1.88
N THR A 119 -9.87 -5.96 -2.85
CA THR A 119 -10.38 -6.78 -3.96
C THR A 119 -9.22 -7.37 -4.79
N SER A 120 -8.18 -6.57 -5.06
CA SER A 120 -6.99 -7.05 -5.78
C SER A 120 -6.30 -8.20 -5.05
N MET A 121 -6.05 -8.06 -3.75
CA MET A 121 -5.45 -9.13 -2.95
C MET A 121 -6.34 -10.37 -2.92
N LEU A 122 -7.66 -10.18 -2.81
CA LEU A 122 -8.61 -11.28 -2.76
C LEU A 122 -8.67 -12.08 -4.08
N ILE A 123 -8.54 -11.42 -5.24
CA ILE A 123 -8.37 -12.07 -6.55
C ILE A 123 -7.07 -12.91 -6.56
N GLY A 124 -5.98 -12.38 -6.03
CA GLY A 124 -4.72 -13.12 -5.93
C GLY A 124 -4.84 -14.38 -5.07
N ILE A 125 -5.57 -14.30 -3.96
CA ILE A 125 -5.85 -15.45 -3.10
C ILE A 125 -6.75 -16.46 -3.82
N ALA A 126 -7.79 -16.01 -4.51
CA ALA A 126 -8.65 -16.90 -5.28
C ALA A 126 -7.90 -17.62 -6.42
N GLN A 127 -6.93 -16.92 -7.06
CA GLN A 127 -6.03 -17.54 -8.04
C GLN A 127 -5.08 -18.57 -7.37
N GLN A 128 -4.49 -18.22 -6.24
CA GLN A 128 -3.63 -19.12 -5.47
C GLN A 128 -4.37 -20.41 -5.04
N GLU A 129 -5.66 -20.31 -4.74
CA GLU A 129 -6.53 -21.43 -4.37
C GLU A 129 -7.13 -22.16 -5.60
N GLU A 130 -6.71 -21.79 -6.82
CA GLU A 130 -7.14 -22.40 -8.08
C GLU A 130 -8.64 -22.25 -8.40
N PHE A 131 -9.32 -21.27 -7.78
CA PHE A 131 -10.73 -20.96 -8.10
C PHE A 131 -10.87 -20.21 -9.41
N LEU A 132 -9.86 -19.42 -9.79
CA LEU A 132 -9.81 -18.64 -11.02
C LEU A 132 -8.36 -18.44 -11.48
N SER A 133 -8.21 -17.99 -12.73
CA SER A 133 -6.96 -17.38 -13.22
C SER A 133 -7.27 -15.97 -13.69
N ILE A 134 -6.37 -15.01 -13.44
CA ILE A 134 -6.55 -13.64 -13.96
C ILE A 134 -6.57 -13.57 -15.49
N THR A 135 -6.13 -14.62 -16.17
CA THR A 135 -6.21 -14.75 -17.64
C THR A 135 -7.54 -15.29 -18.14
N ASP A 136 -8.39 -15.76 -17.25
CA ASP A 136 -9.72 -16.25 -17.61
C ASP A 136 -10.60 -15.10 -18.10
N ALA A 137 -11.48 -15.41 -19.05
CA ALA A 137 -12.51 -14.47 -19.46
C ALA A 137 -13.49 -14.22 -18.31
N THR A 138 -13.84 -12.97 -18.07
CA THR A 138 -14.83 -12.55 -17.08
C THR A 138 -16.15 -13.32 -17.23
N SER A 139 -16.55 -13.61 -18.47
CA SER A 139 -17.77 -14.38 -18.81
C SER A 139 -17.77 -15.80 -18.22
N GLN A 140 -16.62 -16.40 -17.88
CA GLN A 140 -16.60 -17.72 -17.23
C GLN A 140 -17.30 -17.69 -15.86
N TYR A 141 -17.30 -16.54 -15.22
CA TYR A 141 -17.85 -16.35 -13.88
C TYR A 141 -19.16 -15.58 -13.87
N LEU A 142 -19.35 -14.60 -14.77
CA LEU A 142 -20.57 -13.80 -14.86
C LEU A 142 -21.62 -14.39 -15.82
N GLY A 143 -21.23 -15.35 -16.67
CA GLY A 143 -22.06 -15.85 -17.76
C GLY A 143 -21.98 -14.95 -19.00
N GLU A 144 -22.73 -15.30 -20.06
CA GLU A 144 -22.87 -14.48 -21.25
C GLU A 144 -23.90 -13.36 -21.04
N GLY A 145 -23.68 -12.20 -21.66
CA GLY A 145 -24.61 -11.07 -21.60
C GLY A 145 -24.45 -10.24 -20.33
N TRP A 146 -23.30 -10.29 -19.69
CA TRP A 146 -22.98 -9.41 -18.57
C TRP A 146 -22.71 -7.96 -19.02
N SER A 147 -22.61 -7.74 -20.34
CA SER A 147 -22.42 -6.45 -20.99
C SER A 147 -23.27 -6.36 -22.27
N SER A 148 -23.25 -5.23 -22.97
CA SER A 148 -23.85 -5.05 -24.30
C SER A 148 -22.91 -5.40 -25.44
N LEU A 149 -21.76 -6.01 -25.16
CA LEU A 149 -20.79 -6.43 -26.16
C LEU A 149 -21.26 -7.69 -26.89
N THR A 150 -20.65 -7.99 -28.02
CA THR A 150 -20.81 -9.31 -28.63
C THR A 150 -20.15 -10.38 -27.77
N ILE A 151 -20.57 -11.63 -27.90
CA ILE A 151 -20.02 -12.77 -27.14
C ILE A 151 -18.49 -12.86 -27.33
N ASP A 152 -18.00 -12.67 -28.56
CA ASP A 152 -16.55 -12.71 -28.83
C ASP A 152 -15.78 -11.58 -28.11
N GLN A 153 -16.36 -10.39 -27.97
CA GLN A 153 -15.79 -9.28 -27.23
C GLN A 153 -15.81 -9.57 -25.72
N GLU A 154 -16.93 -10.06 -25.17
CA GLU A 154 -17.01 -10.46 -23.75
C GLU A 154 -15.97 -11.53 -23.41
N LEU A 155 -15.81 -12.54 -24.26
CA LEU A 155 -14.80 -13.61 -24.08
C LEU A 155 -13.35 -13.08 -24.13
N SER A 156 -13.14 -11.91 -24.71
CA SER A 156 -11.81 -11.28 -24.80
C SER A 156 -11.47 -10.43 -23.58
N ILE A 157 -12.46 -10.07 -22.75
CA ILE A 157 -12.21 -9.32 -21.49
C ILE A 157 -11.86 -10.30 -20.38
N SER A 158 -10.60 -10.27 -19.95
CA SER A 158 -10.11 -11.07 -18.84
C SER A 158 -10.25 -10.34 -17.48
N ILE A 159 -10.21 -11.09 -16.39
CA ILE A 159 -10.09 -10.56 -15.02
C ILE A 159 -8.89 -9.60 -14.95
N LYS A 160 -7.77 -9.92 -15.62
CA LYS A 160 -6.60 -9.04 -15.70
C LYS A 160 -6.95 -7.67 -16.29
N ASN A 161 -7.76 -7.60 -17.34
CA ASN A 161 -8.17 -6.32 -17.93
C ASN A 161 -8.97 -5.46 -16.93
N GLN A 162 -9.78 -6.07 -16.07
CA GLN A 162 -10.48 -5.36 -14.99
C GLN A 162 -9.50 -4.87 -13.92
N LEU A 163 -8.55 -5.70 -13.48
CA LEU A 163 -7.50 -5.34 -12.51
C LEU A 163 -6.59 -4.22 -13.00
N THR A 164 -6.34 -4.15 -14.31
CA THR A 164 -5.43 -3.18 -14.93
C THR A 164 -6.13 -1.96 -15.53
N MET A 165 -7.47 -1.87 -15.41
CA MET A 165 -8.28 -0.78 -15.98
C MET A 165 -8.16 -0.64 -17.51
N THR A 166 -8.13 -1.79 -18.24
CA THR A 166 -7.92 -1.86 -19.68
C THR A 166 -8.99 -2.65 -20.42
N THR A 167 -10.22 -2.63 -19.92
CA THR A 167 -11.33 -3.42 -20.48
C THR A 167 -11.82 -2.94 -21.84
N GLY A 168 -11.56 -1.68 -22.23
CA GLY A 168 -12.07 -1.08 -23.46
C GLY A 168 -13.56 -0.71 -23.41
N LEU A 169 -14.22 -0.83 -22.25
CA LEU A 169 -15.61 -0.41 -22.06
C LEU A 169 -15.73 1.11 -22.01
N ASP A 170 -16.87 1.63 -22.46
CA ASP A 170 -17.15 3.06 -22.55
C ASP A 170 -17.36 3.68 -21.15
N TYR A 171 -16.47 4.56 -20.78
CA TYR A 171 -16.51 5.35 -19.57
C TYR A 171 -17.23 6.71 -19.72
N ASN A 172 -17.69 7.04 -20.95
CA ASN A 172 -18.43 8.28 -21.23
C ASN A 172 -19.94 8.10 -21.13
N VAL A 173 -20.40 6.95 -20.59
CA VAL A 173 -21.81 6.71 -20.32
C VAL A 173 -22.33 7.66 -19.23
N GLU A 174 -23.67 7.84 -19.14
CA GLU A 174 -24.30 8.77 -18.18
C GLU A 174 -23.89 8.48 -16.74
N ASP A 175 -23.82 7.21 -16.34
CA ASP A 175 -23.30 6.77 -15.04
C ASP A 175 -22.16 5.75 -15.23
N ALA A 176 -20.91 6.21 -15.09
CA ALA A 176 -19.71 5.38 -15.19
C ALA A 176 -19.54 4.37 -14.03
N PHE A 177 -20.47 4.33 -13.07
CA PHE A 177 -20.53 3.33 -12.02
C PHE A 177 -21.54 2.21 -12.32
N CYS A 178 -22.45 2.43 -13.27
CA CYS A 178 -23.51 1.49 -13.64
C CYS A 178 -22.91 0.17 -14.14
N THR A 179 -23.28 -0.94 -13.46
CA THR A 179 -22.86 -2.30 -13.80
C THR A 179 -23.94 -3.08 -14.57
N ASP A 180 -25.06 -2.46 -14.91
CA ASP A 180 -26.09 -3.09 -15.72
C ASP A 180 -25.56 -3.28 -17.18
N PRO A 181 -25.93 -4.36 -17.85
CA PRO A 181 -25.38 -4.66 -19.18
C PRO A 181 -25.50 -3.53 -20.19
N GLU A 182 -26.57 -2.76 -20.17
CA GLU A 182 -26.82 -1.61 -21.07
C GLU A 182 -25.86 -0.44 -20.86
N CYS A 183 -25.18 -0.35 -19.71
CA CYS A 183 -24.17 0.65 -19.40
C CYS A 183 -22.77 0.20 -19.83
N LEU A 184 -22.57 -1.11 -20.00
CA LEU A 184 -21.28 -1.73 -20.30
C LEU A 184 -21.13 -1.94 -21.81
N ILE A 185 -20.87 -0.86 -22.53
CA ILE A 185 -20.82 -0.82 -24.00
C ILE A 185 -19.38 -0.72 -24.50
N TYR A 186 -19.15 -1.14 -25.75
CA TYR A 186 -17.84 -1.10 -26.38
C TYR A 186 -17.42 0.33 -26.72
N LEU A 187 -16.16 0.69 -26.42
CA LEU A 187 -15.53 1.93 -26.85
C LEU A 187 -14.24 1.68 -27.64
N ASN A 188 -13.32 0.90 -27.06
CA ASN A 188 -11.98 0.67 -27.61
C ASN A 188 -11.64 -0.82 -27.62
N ASP A 189 -10.66 -1.20 -28.43
CA ASP A 189 -10.10 -2.55 -28.39
C ASP A 189 -9.53 -2.85 -26.99
N ILE A 190 -9.80 -4.06 -26.51
CA ILE A 190 -9.42 -4.51 -25.18
C ILE A 190 -7.89 -4.47 -25.03
N GLY A 191 -7.40 -3.91 -23.93
CA GLY A 191 -5.98 -3.78 -23.64
C GLY A 191 -5.27 -2.63 -24.37
N THR A 192 -5.97 -1.79 -25.15
CA THR A 192 -5.35 -0.70 -25.92
C THR A 192 -5.46 0.67 -25.28
N THR A 193 -6.37 0.82 -24.29
CA THR A 193 -6.61 2.08 -23.57
C THR A 193 -6.65 1.82 -22.07
N TRP A 194 -6.01 2.68 -21.30
CA TRP A 194 -6.15 2.72 -19.86
C TRP A 194 -7.13 3.84 -19.48
N TYR A 195 -8.12 3.50 -18.67
CA TYR A 195 -9.01 4.47 -18.05
C TYR A 195 -9.51 3.97 -16.71
N TYR A 196 -9.49 4.82 -15.70
CA TYR A 196 -9.96 4.47 -14.35
C TYR A 196 -11.48 4.33 -14.34
N HIS A 197 -11.98 3.14 -14.68
CA HIS A 197 -13.38 2.84 -14.86
C HIS A 197 -13.92 1.98 -13.71
N ASN A 198 -14.86 2.52 -12.94
CA ASN A 198 -15.36 1.84 -11.74
C ASN A 198 -16.28 0.66 -12.04
N ALA A 199 -17.15 0.75 -13.05
CA ALA A 199 -18.13 -0.28 -13.32
C ALA A 199 -17.51 -1.68 -13.55
N PRO A 200 -16.54 -1.88 -14.48
CA PRO A 200 -15.94 -3.19 -14.67
C PRO A 200 -15.14 -3.67 -13.45
N TYR A 201 -14.54 -2.75 -12.68
CA TYR A 201 -13.90 -3.10 -11.42
C TYR A 201 -14.91 -3.71 -10.44
N THR A 202 -16.08 -3.08 -10.28
CA THR A 202 -17.09 -3.50 -9.31
C THR A 202 -17.61 -4.92 -9.57
N LEU A 203 -17.61 -5.36 -10.83
CA LEU A 203 -17.99 -6.72 -11.22
C LEU A 203 -17.01 -7.81 -10.73
N LEU A 204 -15.80 -7.44 -10.28
CA LEU A 204 -14.87 -8.40 -9.67
C LEU A 204 -15.41 -9.01 -8.38
N ASP A 205 -16.33 -8.33 -7.69
CA ASP A 205 -16.98 -8.87 -6.49
C ASP A 205 -17.83 -10.09 -6.86
N ASP A 206 -18.62 -9.99 -7.93
CA ASP A 206 -19.44 -11.10 -8.42
C ASP A 206 -18.56 -12.21 -9.07
N VAL A 207 -17.44 -11.84 -9.71
CA VAL A 207 -16.46 -12.81 -10.21
C VAL A 207 -15.91 -13.66 -9.06
N ILE A 208 -15.48 -13.03 -7.96
CA ILE A 208 -14.97 -13.76 -6.76
C ILE A 208 -16.09 -14.64 -6.17
N ALA A 209 -17.28 -14.07 -5.98
CA ALA A 209 -18.38 -14.81 -5.37
C ALA A 209 -18.77 -16.06 -6.20
N ASN A 210 -18.84 -15.93 -7.52
CA ASN A 210 -19.18 -17.03 -8.41
C ASN A 210 -18.04 -18.04 -8.55
N ALA A 211 -16.78 -17.58 -8.63
CA ALA A 211 -15.61 -18.47 -8.71
C ALA A 211 -15.47 -19.35 -7.45
N THR A 212 -15.66 -18.74 -6.27
CA THR A 212 -15.49 -19.43 -4.98
C THR A 212 -16.77 -20.09 -4.47
N ASN A 213 -17.91 -19.84 -5.11
CA ASN A 213 -19.25 -20.19 -4.62
C ASN A 213 -19.50 -19.74 -3.16
N THR A 214 -18.93 -18.58 -2.80
CA THR A 214 -19.00 -18.01 -1.46
C THR A 214 -19.33 -16.52 -1.57
N ASP A 215 -20.22 -16.01 -0.70
CA ASP A 215 -20.50 -14.58 -0.62
C ASP A 215 -19.20 -13.75 -0.47
N PHE A 216 -19.12 -12.63 -1.19
CA PHE A 216 -17.90 -11.81 -1.25
C PHE A 216 -17.41 -11.36 0.14
N ASN A 217 -18.29 -10.85 1.01
CA ASN A 217 -17.92 -10.46 2.38
C ASN A 217 -17.48 -11.66 3.22
N SER A 218 -18.11 -12.81 3.01
CA SER A 218 -17.77 -14.06 3.72
C SER A 218 -16.39 -14.55 3.32
N TYR A 219 -16.09 -14.58 2.01
CA TYR A 219 -14.77 -14.96 1.51
C TYR A 219 -13.68 -13.96 1.94
N PHE A 220 -13.96 -12.66 1.85
CA PHE A 220 -13.07 -11.62 2.36
C PHE A 220 -12.81 -11.77 3.87
N SER A 221 -13.84 -12.05 4.66
CA SER A 221 -13.71 -12.27 6.11
C SER A 221 -12.79 -13.42 6.43
N GLU A 222 -13.01 -14.56 5.77
CA GLU A 222 -12.22 -15.78 5.97
C GLU A 222 -10.76 -15.59 5.54
N LYS A 223 -10.53 -15.00 4.38
CA LYS A 223 -9.21 -15.00 3.74
C LYS A 223 -8.30 -13.85 4.16
N ILE A 224 -8.84 -12.69 4.50
CA ILE A 224 -8.06 -11.49 4.84
C ILE A 224 -8.40 -10.97 6.23
N LYS A 225 -9.68 -10.65 6.47
CA LYS A 225 -10.09 -9.88 7.65
C LYS A 225 -9.76 -10.59 8.96
N GLU A 226 -10.22 -11.83 9.12
CA GLU A 226 -10.01 -12.60 10.36
C GLU A 226 -8.54 -12.99 10.58
N PRO A 227 -7.81 -13.49 9.56
CA PRO A 227 -6.40 -13.85 9.73
C PRO A 227 -5.49 -12.73 10.18
N ILE A 228 -5.80 -11.47 9.86
CA ILE A 228 -4.99 -10.32 10.29
C ILE A 228 -5.65 -9.48 11.39
N GLY A 229 -6.79 -9.94 11.95
CA GLY A 229 -7.49 -9.25 13.03
C GLY A 229 -8.11 -7.91 12.64
N MET A 230 -8.48 -7.71 11.37
CA MET A 230 -9.20 -6.52 10.90
C MET A 230 -10.66 -6.52 11.37
N GLN A 231 -11.24 -5.33 11.42
CA GLN A 231 -12.67 -5.09 11.51
C GLN A 231 -13.17 -4.47 10.21
N GLY A 232 -14.48 -4.45 10.03
CA GLY A 232 -15.10 -3.81 8.88
C GLY A 232 -15.82 -4.79 7.96
N LEU A 233 -16.50 -4.21 6.97
CA LEU A 233 -17.25 -4.94 5.96
C LEU A 233 -17.44 -4.08 4.71
N PHE A 234 -17.66 -4.74 3.58
CA PHE A 234 -18.12 -4.06 2.37
C PHE A 234 -19.63 -3.81 2.44
N ILE A 235 -20.03 -2.59 2.10
CA ILE A 235 -21.43 -2.15 2.04
C ILE A 235 -21.73 -1.64 0.63
N LYS A 236 -22.83 -2.11 0.05
CA LYS A 236 -23.29 -1.64 -1.26
C LYS A 236 -23.82 -0.20 -1.16
N VAL A 237 -23.22 0.72 -1.91
CA VAL A 237 -23.60 2.14 -2.02
C VAL A 237 -23.82 2.46 -3.50
N GLY A 238 -25.10 2.45 -3.93
CA GLY A 238 -25.43 2.45 -5.35
C GLY A 238 -24.87 1.20 -6.04
N TYR A 239 -24.18 1.36 -7.13
CA TYR A 239 -23.48 0.26 -7.81
C TYR A 239 -22.19 -0.17 -7.09
N ASN A 240 -21.54 0.74 -6.35
CA ASN A 240 -20.27 0.46 -5.71
C ASN A 240 -20.39 -0.42 -4.47
N ASN A 241 -19.37 -1.21 -4.22
CA ASN A 241 -19.16 -1.93 -2.98
C ASN A 241 -18.02 -1.23 -2.21
N VAL A 242 -18.35 -0.54 -1.11
CA VAL A 242 -17.44 0.32 -0.37
C VAL A 242 -17.05 -0.34 0.95
N PHE A 243 -15.77 -0.45 1.22
CA PHE A 243 -15.30 -0.98 2.49
C PHE A 243 -15.32 0.10 3.58
N PHE A 244 -15.83 -0.27 4.76
CA PHE A 244 -15.85 0.57 5.95
C PHE A 244 -15.11 -0.12 7.08
N SER A 245 -14.16 0.58 7.71
CA SER A 245 -13.45 0.07 8.88
C SER A 245 -12.80 1.19 9.71
N THR A 246 -12.20 0.81 10.85
CA THR A 246 -11.35 1.70 11.64
C THR A 246 -10.02 1.98 10.93
N ALA A 247 -9.34 3.07 11.31
CA ALA A 247 -8.01 3.41 10.80
C ALA A 247 -6.95 2.34 11.14
N ARG A 248 -7.04 1.72 12.33
CA ARG A 248 -6.15 0.61 12.71
C ARG A 248 -6.36 -0.62 11.83
N SER A 249 -7.59 -0.89 11.36
CA SER A 249 -7.83 -1.96 10.38
C SER A 249 -7.17 -1.67 9.04
N MET A 250 -7.20 -0.42 8.58
CA MET A 250 -6.48 -0.01 7.36
C MET A 250 -4.96 -0.18 7.54
N ALA A 251 -4.42 0.20 8.71
CA ALA A 251 -3.01 0.01 9.03
C ALA A 251 -2.58 -1.46 9.06
N ARG A 252 -3.44 -2.38 9.57
CA ARG A 252 -3.20 -3.84 9.51
C ARG A 252 -3.10 -4.34 8.07
N PHE A 253 -4.00 -3.91 7.20
CA PHE A 253 -3.92 -4.28 5.79
C PHE A 253 -2.67 -3.68 5.11
N GLY A 254 -2.29 -2.46 5.46
CA GLY A 254 -1.03 -1.86 5.03
C GLY A 254 0.19 -2.69 5.46
N LEU A 255 0.21 -3.16 6.70
CA LEU A 255 1.29 -3.99 7.24
C LEU A 255 1.36 -5.36 6.54
N LEU A 256 0.21 -6.01 6.26
CA LEU A 256 0.16 -7.22 5.44
C LEU A 256 0.78 -7.00 4.06
N ASN A 257 0.46 -5.89 3.42
CA ASN A 257 1.02 -5.52 2.11
C ASN A 257 2.53 -5.25 2.21
N LEU A 258 2.97 -4.47 3.20
CA LEU A 258 4.38 -4.17 3.42
C LEU A 258 5.20 -5.45 3.60
N ASN A 259 4.64 -6.45 4.28
CA ASN A 259 5.22 -7.78 4.48
C ASN A 259 4.82 -8.79 3.38
N GLN A 260 4.55 -8.30 2.17
CA GLN A 260 4.37 -9.07 0.94
C GLN A 260 3.35 -10.22 1.04
N GLY A 261 2.23 -9.98 1.73
CA GLY A 261 1.13 -10.93 1.85
C GLY A 261 1.29 -11.96 2.97
N THR A 262 2.26 -11.79 3.86
CA THR A 262 2.43 -12.64 5.05
C THR A 262 2.15 -11.84 6.32
N TRP A 263 1.32 -12.37 7.21
CA TRP A 263 1.03 -11.79 8.52
C TRP A 263 1.75 -12.60 9.59
N ASP A 264 2.80 -12.01 10.18
CA ASP A 264 3.70 -12.74 11.07
C ASP A 264 4.21 -14.02 10.38
N ASP A 265 4.00 -15.19 10.98
CA ASP A 265 4.31 -16.49 10.36
C ASP A 265 3.17 -17.07 9.51
N THR A 266 2.05 -16.33 9.36
CA THR A 266 0.86 -16.81 8.64
C THR A 266 0.84 -16.31 7.20
N PRO A 267 1.04 -17.15 6.20
CA PRO A 267 0.94 -16.75 4.80
C PRO A 267 -0.53 -16.55 4.40
N ILE A 268 -0.84 -15.38 3.84
CA ILE A 268 -2.16 -15.01 3.32
C ILE A 268 -2.16 -15.07 1.78
N LEU A 269 -1.21 -14.39 1.15
CA LEU A 269 -0.99 -14.44 -0.30
C LEU A 269 0.45 -14.90 -0.57
N LEU A 270 0.59 -16.18 -0.97
CA LEU A 270 1.88 -16.83 -1.23
C LEU A 270 2.36 -16.67 -2.69
N ASP A 271 1.46 -16.33 -3.62
CA ASP A 271 1.82 -16.10 -5.02
C ASP A 271 2.63 -14.81 -5.14
N THR A 272 3.95 -14.95 -4.98
CA THR A 272 4.89 -13.82 -5.07
C THR A 272 4.92 -13.20 -6.47
N ALA A 273 4.63 -13.97 -7.53
CA ALA A 273 4.56 -13.45 -8.89
C ALA A 273 3.33 -12.55 -9.06
N TYR A 274 2.19 -12.95 -8.50
CA TYR A 274 0.99 -12.12 -8.46
C TYR A 274 1.22 -10.85 -7.63
N PHE A 275 1.77 -11.00 -6.41
CA PHE A 275 2.06 -9.87 -5.53
C PHE A 275 2.99 -8.85 -6.22
N ASN A 276 4.05 -9.32 -6.87
CA ASN A 276 4.96 -8.45 -7.62
C ASN A 276 4.23 -7.75 -8.79
N SER A 277 3.35 -8.45 -9.50
CA SER A 277 2.56 -7.84 -10.58
C SER A 277 1.54 -6.83 -10.05
N MET A 278 0.97 -7.07 -8.86
CA MET A 278 0.03 -6.19 -8.18
C MET A 278 0.68 -4.85 -7.80
N THR A 279 1.94 -4.89 -7.33
CA THR A 279 2.68 -3.74 -6.80
C THR A 279 3.74 -3.16 -7.75
N ASN A 280 3.71 -3.54 -9.02
CA ASN A 280 4.53 -2.97 -10.10
C ASN A 280 3.68 -2.63 -11.32
N SER A 281 4.26 -1.89 -12.28
CA SER A 281 3.54 -1.50 -13.51
C SER A 281 2.98 -2.73 -14.22
N SER A 282 1.67 -2.76 -14.40
CA SER A 282 0.94 -3.91 -14.94
C SER A 282 0.79 -3.88 -16.46
N GLN A 283 1.04 -2.74 -17.07
CA GLN A 283 0.90 -2.45 -18.50
C GLN A 283 1.63 -1.12 -18.83
N ASP A 284 1.85 -0.83 -20.10
CA ASP A 284 2.62 0.34 -20.55
C ASP A 284 1.76 1.61 -20.79
N LEU A 285 0.44 1.53 -20.60
CA LEU A 285 -0.50 2.64 -20.85
C LEU A 285 -0.57 3.63 -19.66
N ASN A 286 -0.37 3.14 -18.44
CA ASN A 286 -0.20 3.93 -17.23
C ASN A 286 0.84 3.26 -16.32
N LEU A 287 2.08 3.72 -16.38
CA LEU A 287 3.18 3.11 -15.63
C LEU A 287 2.98 3.16 -14.11
N SER A 288 2.20 4.14 -13.62
CA SER A 288 1.91 4.33 -12.20
C SER A 288 0.70 3.52 -11.71
N TYR A 289 0.36 2.39 -12.39
CA TYR A 289 -0.76 1.55 -11.99
C TYR A 289 -0.43 0.05 -12.10
N GLY A 290 -0.59 -0.65 -10.96
CA GLY A 290 -0.48 -2.11 -10.86
C GLY A 290 -1.85 -2.79 -11.01
N TYR A 291 -2.10 -3.87 -10.25
CA TYR A 291 -3.42 -4.46 -10.15
C TYR A 291 -4.22 -3.72 -9.07
N LEU A 292 -4.93 -2.66 -9.44
CA LEU A 292 -5.70 -1.77 -8.57
C LEU A 292 -4.86 -1.03 -7.52
N TYR A 293 -3.55 -0.98 -7.65
CA TYR A 293 -2.62 -0.21 -6.82
C TYR A 293 -2.04 0.97 -7.59
N TRP A 294 -1.94 2.10 -6.92
CA TRP A 294 -1.18 3.26 -7.40
C TRP A 294 0.30 3.09 -7.06
N LEU A 295 1.17 3.50 -7.99
CA LEU A 295 2.62 3.31 -7.91
C LEU A 295 3.32 4.65 -8.05
N ASN A 296 4.32 4.89 -7.20
CA ASN A 296 5.18 6.06 -7.31
C ASN A 296 6.48 5.74 -8.07
N GLY A 297 7.34 6.75 -8.26
CA GLY A 297 8.67 6.62 -8.85
C GLY A 297 8.69 6.21 -10.32
N LYS A 298 7.58 6.27 -11.03
CA LYS A 298 7.49 5.97 -12.46
C LYS A 298 7.72 7.24 -13.29
N SER A 299 8.04 7.07 -14.57
CA SER A 299 8.32 8.19 -15.48
C SER A 299 7.07 8.93 -15.98
N SER A 300 5.90 8.31 -15.84
CA SER A 300 4.62 8.92 -16.19
C SER A 300 3.46 8.30 -15.40
N TYR A 301 2.34 9.02 -15.38
CA TYR A 301 1.11 8.58 -14.75
C TYR A 301 -0.12 9.16 -15.46
N ARG A 302 -1.28 8.51 -15.26
CA ARG A 302 -2.61 9.01 -15.60
C ARG A 302 -3.46 9.03 -14.33
N VAL A 303 -4.47 9.90 -14.29
CA VAL A 303 -5.38 10.05 -13.13
C VAL A 303 -6.81 9.69 -13.51
N PRO A 304 -7.69 9.39 -12.53
CA PRO A 304 -9.11 9.16 -12.82
C PRO A 304 -9.74 10.35 -13.53
N GLY A 305 -10.67 10.06 -14.46
CA GLY A 305 -11.41 11.09 -15.21
C GLY A 305 -10.60 11.74 -16.33
N SER A 306 -9.40 11.25 -16.65
CA SER A 306 -8.53 11.80 -17.71
C SER A 306 -7.79 10.72 -18.49
N GLU A 307 -7.66 10.92 -19.78
CA GLU A 307 -6.77 10.13 -20.64
C GLU A 307 -5.38 10.77 -20.81
N VAL A 308 -5.19 11.96 -20.23
CA VAL A 308 -3.92 12.69 -20.34
C VAL A 308 -2.84 11.95 -19.57
N GLU A 309 -1.70 11.75 -20.23
CA GLU A 309 -0.48 11.26 -19.60
C GLU A 309 0.35 12.43 -19.05
N PHE A 310 0.66 12.38 -17.78
CA PHE A 310 1.51 13.34 -17.09
C PHE A 310 2.92 12.75 -16.94
N THR A 311 3.95 13.57 -17.13
CA THR A 311 5.34 13.16 -16.98
C THR A 311 5.80 13.29 -15.52
N GLY A 312 6.60 12.32 -15.06
CA GLY A 312 7.18 12.31 -13.72
C GLY A 312 6.48 11.39 -12.74
N SER A 313 6.91 11.44 -11.50
CA SER A 313 6.33 10.64 -10.40
C SER A 313 4.95 11.13 -10.02
N LEU A 314 4.06 10.20 -9.65
CA LEU A 314 2.71 10.52 -9.17
C LEU A 314 2.73 11.42 -7.93
N ILE A 315 3.67 11.15 -7.00
CA ILE A 315 3.87 11.88 -5.75
C ILE A 315 5.37 12.22 -5.64
N PRO A 316 5.81 13.37 -6.18
CA PRO A 316 7.24 13.71 -6.26
C PRO A 316 7.99 13.72 -4.92
N ASN A 317 7.36 14.10 -3.81
CA ASN A 317 7.97 14.13 -2.48
C ASN A 317 7.98 12.75 -1.80
N ALA A 318 7.26 11.76 -2.30
CA ALA A 318 7.25 10.43 -1.70
C ALA A 318 8.41 9.56 -2.21
N PRO A 319 8.85 8.55 -1.43
CA PRO A 319 9.82 7.56 -1.89
C PRO A 319 9.41 6.88 -3.20
N ALA A 320 10.38 6.55 -4.04
CA ALA A 320 10.13 6.03 -5.38
C ALA A 320 9.49 4.62 -5.38
N ASP A 321 9.71 3.85 -4.33
CA ASP A 321 9.17 2.49 -4.16
C ASP A 321 7.81 2.46 -3.45
N LEU A 322 7.22 3.63 -3.17
CA LEU A 322 5.88 3.72 -2.60
C LEU A 322 4.85 3.11 -3.55
N TYR A 323 3.98 2.27 -2.99
CA TYR A 323 2.72 1.86 -3.62
C TYR A 323 1.55 2.10 -2.67
N ALA A 324 0.34 2.32 -3.22
CA ALA A 324 -0.73 2.91 -2.44
C ALA A 324 -2.14 2.48 -2.85
N GLY A 325 -3.05 2.53 -1.87
CA GLY A 325 -4.48 2.64 -2.06
C GLY A 325 -4.92 4.09 -1.90
N LEU A 326 -5.39 4.71 -2.98
CA LEU A 326 -5.83 6.10 -2.98
C LEU A 326 -7.33 6.18 -3.28
N GLY A 327 -8.09 6.76 -2.37
CA GLY A 327 -9.54 6.87 -2.44
C GLY A 327 -10.03 8.32 -2.53
N LYS A 328 -11.25 8.49 -3.08
CA LYS A 328 -11.96 9.76 -3.08
C LYS A 328 -11.98 10.37 -1.67
N ASN A 329 -11.98 11.70 -1.57
CA ASN A 329 -11.90 12.44 -0.32
C ASN A 329 -10.62 12.12 0.47
N ASP A 330 -9.53 11.95 -0.27
CA ASP A 330 -8.18 11.74 0.29
C ASP A 330 -8.05 10.59 1.30
N GLN A 331 -8.79 9.47 1.07
CA GLN A 331 -8.52 8.24 1.80
C GLN A 331 -7.18 7.68 1.33
N LYS A 332 -6.22 7.53 2.24
CA LYS A 332 -4.84 7.18 1.89
C LYS A 332 -4.35 5.99 2.68
N LEU A 333 -3.78 5.04 1.94
CA LEU A 333 -3.01 3.93 2.47
C LEU A 333 -1.71 3.84 1.67
N TYR A 334 -0.60 4.22 2.26
CA TYR A 334 0.71 4.13 1.63
C TYR A 334 1.55 3.05 2.26
N MET A 335 2.25 2.28 1.46
CA MET A 335 3.27 1.32 1.84
C MET A 335 4.59 1.73 1.21
N VAL A 336 5.64 1.84 2.02
CA VAL A 336 6.98 2.25 1.61
C VAL A 336 8.01 1.21 2.06
N PRO A 337 8.35 0.24 1.21
CA PRO A 337 9.26 -0.85 1.58
C PRO A 337 10.65 -0.37 2.01
N SER A 338 11.25 0.60 1.32
CA SER A 338 12.58 1.12 1.65
C SER A 338 12.69 1.77 3.04
N LEU A 339 11.56 2.13 3.63
CA LEU A 339 11.48 2.77 4.94
C LEU A 339 10.74 1.92 5.98
N ASP A 340 10.26 0.74 5.62
CA ASP A 340 9.38 -0.12 6.46
C ASP A 340 8.23 0.69 7.07
N LEU A 341 7.61 1.55 6.25
CA LEU A 341 6.53 2.44 6.66
C LEU A 341 5.18 2.04 6.09
N VAL A 342 4.16 2.15 6.94
CA VAL A 342 2.75 2.25 6.53
C VAL A 342 2.23 3.59 6.99
N VAL A 343 1.56 4.33 6.10
CA VAL A 343 0.89 5.59 6.45
C VAL A 343 -0.57 5.50 6.07
N VAL A 344 -1.44 5.82 7.03
CA VAL A 344 -2.90 5.85 6.87
C VAL A 344 -3.43 7.25 7.11
N ARG A 345 -4.30 7.72 6.23
CA ARG A 345 -5.13 8.89 6.47
C ARG A 345 -6.58 8.59 6.09
N MET A 346 -7.50 8.90 6.99
CA MET A 346 -8.95 8.90 6.77
C MET A 346 -9.50 10.28 7.08
N GLY A 347 -10.53 10.72 6.34
CA GLY A 347 -11.18 12.00 6.58
C GLY A 347 -11.98 12.50 5.39
N GLY A 348 -12.39 13.76 5.43
CA GLY A 348 -13.04 14.47 4.35
C GLY A 348 -12.08 14.84 3.22
N ALA A 349 -12.58 15.58 2.23
CA ALA A 349 -11.79 16.04 1.09
C ALA A 349 -10.94 17.26 1.48
N SER A 350 -9.64 17.24 1.17
CA SER A 350 -8.74 18.38 1.37
C SER A 350 -8.97 19.53 0.38
N SER A 351 -9.70 19.30 -0.72
CA SER A 351 -9.96 20.27 -1.77
C SER A 351 -11.21 19.91 -2.59
N GLU A 352 -11.54 20.75 -3.57
CA GLU A 352 -12.59 20.46 -4.54
C GLU A 352 -12.24 19.26 -5.48
N ILE A 353 -10.96 18.86 -5.53
CA ILE A 353 -10.49 17.72 -6.31
C ILE A 353 -10.75 16.46 -5.50
N LEU A 354 -11.81 15.75 -5.85
CA LEU A 354 -12.27 14.55 -5.11
C LEU A 354 -11.62 13.24 -5.59
N LEU A 355 -10.55 13.31 -6.39
CA LEU A 355 -9.85 12.13 -6.91
C LEU A 355 -9.00 11.47 -5.81
N GLY A 356 -8.70 10.17 -5.99
CA GLY A 356 -7.78 9.44 -5.11
C GLY A 356 -6.38 10.07 -5.11
N PRO A 357 -5.67 10.14 -6.26
CA PRO A 357 -4.44 10.93 -6.38
C PRO A 357 -4.76 12.42 -6.41
N SER A 358 -4.13 13.20 -5.54
CA SER A 358 -4.38 14.65 -5.42
C SER A 358 -3.12 15.43 -5.01
N GLY A 359 -3.18 16.76 -5.03
CA GLY A 359 -2.09 17.61 -4.53
C GLY A 359 -1.79 17.40 -3.04
N PHE A 360 -2.79 16.96 -2.27
CA PHE A 360 -2.66 16.62 -0.86
C PHE A 360 -1.56 15.57 -0.61
N ASP A 361 -1.45 14.56 -1.47
CA ASP A 361 -0.43 13.49 -1.34
C ASP A 361 0.98 14.07 -1.30
N ASN A 362 1.29 15.00 -2.20
CA ASN A 362 2.64 15.55 -2.31
C ASN A 362 3.00 16.49 -1.14
N GLU A 363 2.06 17.31 -0.67
CA GLU A 363 2.24 18.17 0.49
C GLU A 363 2.40 17.35 1.77
N LEU A 364 1.55 16.33 1.97
CA LEU A 364 1.64 15.41 3.10
C LEU A 364 3.02 14.73 3.17
N TRP A 365 3.52 14.23 2.02
CA TRP A 365 4.84 13.59 1.98
C TRP A 365 5.98 14.58 2.18
N GLY A 366 5.81 15.85 1.83
CA GLY A 366 6.74 16.92 2.19
C GLY A 366 6.91 17.02 3.71
N LEU A 367 5.79 17.08 4.46
CA LEU A 367 5.79 17.17 5.91
C LEU A 367 6.28 15.88 6.61
N ILE A 368 5.92 14.71 6.07
CA ILE A 368 6.42 13.42 6.60
C ILE A 368 7.95 13.38 6.47
N ASN A 369 8.51 13.82 5.34
CA ASN A 369 9.97 13.85 5.13
C ASN A 369 10.70 14.77 6.14
N GLU A 370 10.07 15.89 6.56
CA GLU A 370 10.64 16.76 7.59
C GLU A 370 10.72 16.09 8.98
N ILE A 371 9.88 15.08 9.21
CA ILE A 371 9.87 14.30 10.47
C ILE A 371 10.89 13.17 10.42
N ILE A 372 10.95 12.42 9.32
CA ILE A 372 11.76 11.19 9.23
C ILE A 372 13.25 11.42 8.87
N GLN A 373 13.66 12.68 8.64
CA GLN A 373 15.04 13.07 8.32
C GLN A 373 15.99 13.02 9.51
#